data_d731be813dba4cc1790505164a6091f3
#
_entry.id   d731be813dba4cc1790505164a6091f3
#
_cell.length_a   1.000
_cell.length_b   1.000
_cell.length_c   1.000
_cell.angle_alpha   90.00
_cell.angle_beta   90.00
_cell.angle_gamma   90.00
#
_symmetry.space_group_name_H-M   'P 1'
#
loop_
_entity.id
_entity.type
_entity.pdbx_description
1 polymer ?
#
loop_
_entity_poly.entity_id
_entity_poly.type
_entity_poly.pdbx_seq_one_letter_code
_entity_poly.pdbx_strand_id
1 'polypeptide(L)'
;TCGFFPIDDETLKYLRFSGRDEKIISIVEKYAKEQGLWSSEEIEFTDTLSLDMSTIVPTISGPKRPQDKVLLTEASTDFKKVFEDATKRKKQIIANVLGADYKIKDGSILIAAITSCTNTSNPNVLIGAGLLAKKAVELGLKTKPWVKTSLAPGSQVVTDYLEKAGLNIYLDKLGFNLLGYGCTTCIGNSGPVTYT
;
A
#
# COMPACT_ATOMS: atom_id res chain seq x y z
N THR A 1 -15.09 -14.47 -8.08
CA THR A 1 -14.04 -14.54 -9.09
C THR A 1 -12.77 -15.14 -8.52
N CYS A 2 -11.96 -15.71 -9.36
CA CYS A 2 -10.65 -16.24 -8.99
C CYS A 2 -9.60 -15.78 -10.00
N GLY A 3 -8.35 -15.76 -9.55
CA GLY A 3 -7.19 -15.53 -10.40
C GLY A 3 -6.20 -16.67 -10.24
N PHE A 4 -5.53 -17.01 -11.30
CA PHE A 4 -4.44 -17.98 -11.28
C PHE A 4 -3.19 -17.33 -11.86
N PHE A 5 -2.10 -17.43 -11.15
CA PHE A 5 -0.77 -17.00 -11.60
C PHE A 5 0.13 -18.21 -11.62
N PRO A 6 0.82 -18.49 -12.74
CA PRO A 6 1.75 -19.61 -12.80
C PRO A 6 2.94 -19.38 -11.84
N ILE A 7 3.55 -20.48 -11.42
CA ILE A 7 4.82 -20.46 -10.68
C ILE A 7 5.96 -20.25 -11.69
N ASP A 8 6.91 -19.40 -11.33
CA ASP A 8 8.06 -19.03 -12.16
C ASP A 8 9.33 -18.81 -11.34
N ASP A 9 10.40 -18.38 -11.99
CA ASP A 9 11.68 -18.08 -11.34
C ASP A 9 11.59 -16.93 -10.31
N GLU A 10 10.68 -15.96 -10.50
CA GLU A 10 10.47 -14.88 -9.52
C GLU A 10 9.83 -15.44 -8.23
N THR A 11 8.96 -16.43 -8.35
CA THR A 11 8.43 -17.15 -7.20
C THR A 11 9.55 -17.82 -6.41
N LEU A 12 10.49 -18.49 -7.08
CA LEU A 12 11.64 -19.12 -6.40
C LEU A 12 12.57 -18.09 -5.75
N LYS A 13 12.80 -16.95 -6.39
CA LYS A 13 13.57 -15.85 -5.80
C LYS A 13 12.92 -15.32 -4.53
N TYR A 14 11.61 -15.13 -4.55
CA TYR A 14 10.87 -14.70 -3.36
C TYR A 14 10.94 -15.74 -2.22
N LEU A 15 10.85 -17.02 -2.53
CA LEU A 15 10.99 -18.08 -1.53
C LEU A 15 12.38 -18.04 -0.87
N ARG A 16 13.45 -17.82 -1.63
CA ARG A 16 14.81 -17.63 -1.10
C ARG A 16 14.89 -16.39 -0.23
N PHE A 17 14.39 -15.26 -0.72
CA PHE A 17 14.35 -14.01 0.01
C PHE A 17 13.61 -14.13 1.35
N SER A 18 12.50 -14.87 1.37
CA SER A 18 11.71 -15.12 2.58
C SER A 18 12.29 -16.20 3.50
N GLY A 19 13.50 -16.72 3.20
CA GLY A 19 14.24 -17.63 4.07
C GLY A 19 13.80 -19.09 3.99
N ARG A 20 13.19 -19.53 2.88
CA ARG A 20 12.85 -20.94 2.67
C ARG A 20 14.11 -21.75 2.37
N ASP A 21 14.14 -22.97 2.86
CA ASP A 21 15.23 -23.91 2.62
C ASP A 21 15.33 -24.30 1.15
N GLU A 22 16.56 -24.38 0.60
CA GLU A 22 16.79 -24.72 -0.82
C GLU A 22 16.24 -26.09 -1.21
N LYS A 23 16.18 -27.03 -0.27
CA LYS A 23 15.57 -28.34 -0.52
C LYS A 23 14.06 -28.21 -0.78
N ILE A 24 13.39 -27.38 0.00
CA ILE A 24 11.95 -27.08 -0.21
C ILE A 24 11.74 -26.36 -1.54
N ILE A 25 12.59 -25.38 -1.86
CA ILE A 25 12.51 -24.62 -3.13
C ILE A 25 12.69 -25.57 -4.32
N SER A 26 13.65 -26.47 -4.26
CA SER A 26 13.87 -27.50 -5.30
C SER A 26 12.65 -28.43 -5.46
N ILE A 27 11.98 -28.78 -4.36
CA ILE A 27 10.75 -29.57 -4.41
C ILE A 27 9.63 -28.76 -5.06
N VAL A 28 9.44 -27.49 -4.67
CA VAL A 28 8.43 -26.61 -5.28
C VAL A 28 8.62 -26.51 -6.78
N GLU A 29 9.86 -26.28 -7.24
CA GLU A 29 10.17 -26.18 -8.67
C GLU A 29 9.81 -27.47 -9.43
N LYS A 30 10.31 -28.61 -8.95
CA LYS A 30 10.06 -29.91 -9.59
C LYS A 30 8.57 -30.25 -9.61
N TYR A 31 7.90 -30.07 -8.48
CA TYR A 31 6.47 -30.34 -8.36
C TYR A 31 5.64 -29.45 -9.29
N ALA A 32 5.95 -28.15 -9.34
CA ALA A 32 5.24 -27.20 -10.20
C ALA A 32 5.40 -27.55 -11.69
N LYS A 33 6.60 -27.97 -12.11
CA LYS A 33 6.87 -28.40 -13.48
C LYS A 33 6.11 -29.70 -13.83
N GLU A 34 6.14 -30.70 -12.95
CA GLU A 34 5.43 -31.98 -13.14
C GLU A 34 3.90 -31.82 -13.16
N GLN A 35 3.37 -30.90 -12.38
CA GLN A 35 1.92 -30.66 -12.30
C GLN A 35 1.39 -29.65 -13.33
N GLY A 36 2.25 -29.12 -14.23
CA GLY A 36 1.83 -28.11 -15.20
C GLY A 36 1.45 -26.77 -14.58
N LEU A 37 1.95 -26.46 -13.37
CA LEU A 37 1.73 -25.19 -12.66
C LEU A 37 2.82 -24.16 -12.95
N TRP A 38 3.86 -24.58 -13.68
CA TRP A 38 4.96 -23.70 -14.09
C TRP A 38 4.54 -22.81 -15.26
N SER A 39 5.08 -21.59 -15.31
CA SER A 39 4.85 -20.68 -16.43
C SER A 39 5.22 -21.34 -17.77
N SER A 40 4.29 -21.35 -18.71
CA SER A 40 4.44 -21.91 -20.05
C SER A 40 3.85 -20.94 -21.06
N GLU A 41 4.46 -20.85 -22.25
CA GLU A 41 3.96 -20.08 -23.38
C GLU A 41 2.90 -20.82 -24.22
N GLU A 42 2.66 -22.11 -23.93
CA GLU A 42 1.80 -23.01 -24.71
C GLU A 42 0.35 -23.06 -24.21
N ILE A 43 -0.16 -21.99 -23.61
CA ILE A 43 -1.52 -21.97 -23.07
C ILE A 43 -2.46 -21.27 -24.05
N GLU A 44 -3.49 -21.97 -24.51
CA GLU A 44 -4.58 -21.41 -25.28
C GLU A 44 -5.66 -20.85 -24.36
N PHE A 45 -5.97 -19.56 -24.48
CA PHE A 45 -6.98 -18.87 -23.69
C PHE A 45 -8.22 -18.59 -24.53
N THR A 46 -9.39 -18.59 -23.88
CA THR A 46 -10.67 -18.20 -24.52
C THR A 46 -10.65 -16.74 -24.95
N ASP A 47 -9.98 -15.86 -24.19
CA ASP A 47 -9.81 -14.44 -24.48
C ASP A 47 -8.51 -13.94 -23.86
N THR A 48 -7.92 -12.90 -24.46
CA THR A 48 -6.65 -12.32 -24.01
C THR A 48 -6.73 -10.81 -23.92
N LEU A 49 -6.06 -10.24 -22.90
CA LEU A 49 -5.86 -8.80 -22.76
C LEU A 49 -4.36 -8.50 -22.75
N SER A 50 -3.98 -7.43 -23.44
CA SER A 50 -2.60 -6.95 -23.44
C SER A 50 -2.51 -5.56 -22.84
N LEU A 51 -1.52 -5.36 -21.99
CA LEU A 51 -1.23 -4.06 -21.38
C LEU A 51 0.26 -3.75 -21.53
N ASP A 52 0.56 -2.65 -22.20
CA ASP A 52 1.92 -2.09 -22.21
C ASP A 52 2.21 -1.43 -20.87
N MET A 53 3.08 -2.05 -20.05
CA MET A 53 3.46 -1.56 -18.74
C MET A 53 4.17 -0.20 -18.78
N SER A 54 4.79 0.18 -19.91
CA SER A 54 5.44 1.48 -20.08
C SER A 54 4.46 2.66 -20.07
N THR A 55 3.18 2.38 -20.33
CA THR A 55 2.11 3.40 -20.31
C THR A 55 1.58 3.71 -18.92
N ILE A 56 2.00 2.93 -17.92
CA ILE A 56 1.55 3.12 -16.54
C ILE A 56 2.28 4.31 -15.93
N VAL A 57 1.50 5.28 -15.47
CA VAL A 57 1.98 6.47 -14.77
C VAL A 57 1.49 6.47 -13.32
N PRO A 58 2.12 7.23 -12.41
CA PRO A 58 1.68 7.32 -11.04
C PRO A 58 0.20 7.70 -10.92
N THR A 59 -0.58 6.86 -10.27
CA THR A 59 -2.02 7.01 -10.11
C THR A 59 -2.46 6.75 -8.68
N ILE A 60 -3.59 7.34 -8.31
CA ILE A 60 -4.37 7.02 -7.12
C ILE A 60 -5.76 6.56 -7.54
N SER A 61 -6.52 6.00 -6.62
CA SER A 61 -7.89 5.52 -6.86
C SER A 61 -8.86 6.11 -5.85
N GLY A 62 -10.10 6.24 -6.25
CA GLY A 62 -11.18 6.73 -5.42
C GLY A 62 -11.75 8.07 -5.91
N PRO A 63 -12.58 8.76 -5.05
CA PRO A 63 -12.84 8.41 -3.64
C PRO A 63 -13.87 7.32 -3.41
N LYS A 64 -14.69 6.96 -4.39
CA LYS A 64 -15.84 6.06 -4.19
C LYS A 64 -15.50 4.60 -4.42
N ARG A 65 -14.74 4.30 -5.47
CA ARG A 65 -14.48 2.92 -5.90
C ARG A 65 -13.00 2.72 -6.24
N PRO A 66 -12.45 1.50 -6.05
CA PRO A 66 -11.05 1.23 -6.37
C PRO A 66 -10.70 1.41 -7.86
N GLN A 67 -11.66 1.26 -8.76
CA GLN A 67 -11.47 1.44 -10.20
C GLN A 67 -11.58 2.90 -10.66
N ASP A 68 -11.97 3.84 -9.80
CA ASP A 68 -11.99 5.26 -10.13
C ASP A 68 -10.53 5.75 -10.18
N LYS A 69 -9.95 5.74 -11.39
CA LYS A 69 -8.55 6.08 -11.62
C LYS A 69 -8.37 7.58 -11.70
N VAL A 70 -7.41 8.09 -10.92
CA VAL A 70 -7.00 9.50 -10.94
C VAL A 70 -5.49 9.57 -11.15
N LEU A 71 -5.03 10.34 -12.12
CA LEU A 71 -3.60 10.60 -12.30
C LEU A 71 -3.09 11.45 -11.12
N LEU A 72 -1.92 11.10 -10.59
CA LEU A 72 -1.36 11.83 -9.45
C LEU A 72 -1.17 13.32 -9.75
N THR A 73 -0.84 13.67 -10.99
CA THR A 73 -0.71 15.05 -11.47
C THR A 73 -2.03 15.82 -11.49
N GLU A 74 -3.16 15.10 -11.55
CA GLU A 74 -4.51 15.67 -11.63
C GLU A 74 -5.25 15.62 -10.30
N ALA A 75 -4.67 14.99 -9.28
CA ALA A 75 -5.30 14.74 -7.98
C ALA A 75 -5.91 16.00 -7.34
N SER A 76 -5.24 17.15 -7.45
CA SER A 76 -5.74 18.43 -6.90
C SER A 76 -6.97 18.96 -7.65
N THR A 77 -6.98 18.82 -8.97
CA THR A 77 -8.09 19.27 -9.82
C THR A 77 -9.30 18.36 -9.67
N ASP A 78 -9.04 17.05 -9.63
CA ASP A 78 -10.08 16.04 -9.43
C ASP A 78 -10.73 16.19 -8.05
N PHE A 79 -9.91 16.38 -6.99
CA PHE A 79 -10.43 16.63 -5.64
C PHE A 79 -11.38 17.84 -5.61
N LYS A 80 -11.04 18.94 -6.28
CA LYS A 80 -11.93 20.13 -6.30
C LYS A 80 -13.28 19.82 -6.94
N LYS A 81 -13.27 19.11 -8.05
CA LYS A 81 -14.48 18.62 -8.73
C LYS A 81 -15.35 17.77 -7.81
N VAL A 82 -14.74 16.72 -7.24
CA VAL A 82 -15.44 15.81 -6.33
C VAL A 82 -16.00 16.54 -5.12
N PHE A 83 -15.22 17.46 -4.56
CA PHE A 83 -15.64 18.30 -3.43
C PHE A 83 -16.82 19.19 -3.79
N GLU A 84 -16.78 19.91 -4.91
CA GLU A 84 -17.88 20.78 -5.38
C GLU A 84 -19.15 19.96 -5.65
N ASP A 85 -19.01 18.81 -6.27
CA ASP A 85 -20.15 17.93 -6.56
C ASP A 85 -20.77 17.35 -5.30
N ALA A 86 -19.98 16.91 -4.34
CA ALA A 86 -20.45 16.31 -3.11
C ALA A 86 -21.06 17.33 -2.13
N THR A 87 -20.49 18.52 -2.04
CA THR A 87 -20.90 19.53 -1.04
C THR A 87 -21.77 20.62 -1.61
N LYS A 88 -21.83 20.75 -2.95
CA LYS A 88 -22.46 21.88 -3.66
C LYS A 88 -21.88 23.24 -3.25
N ARG A 89 -20.64 23.26 -2.78
CA ARG A 89 -19.92 24.45 -2.31
C ARG A 89 -18.59 24.59 -3.08
N LYS A 90 -18.22 25.84 -3.40
CA LYS A 90 -16.90 26.15 -3.98
C LYS A 90 -15.86 26.51 -2.93
N LYS A 91 -16.29 26.99 -1.76
CA LYS A 91 -15.40 27.36 -0.65
C LYS A 91 -15.26 26.22 0.34
N GLN A 92 -14.02 25.91 0.70
CA GLN A 92 -13.70 25.00 1.81
C GLN A 92 -14.05 25.67 3.14
N ILE A 93 -14.61 24.91 4.05
CA ILE A 93 -14.83 25.30 5.44
C ILE A 93 -13.60 24.94 6.25
N ILE A 94 -13.24 25.84 7.15
CA ILE A 94 -12.22 25.61 8.18
C ILE A 94 -12.96 25.54 9.51
N ALA A 95 -12.76 24.46 10.25
CA ALA A 95 -13.38 24.24 11.56
C ALA A 95 -12.32 24.17 12.67
N ASN A 96 -12.65 24.74 13.82
CA ASN A 96 -11.86 24.49 15.04
C ASN A 96 -12.17 23.07 15.54
N VAL A 97 -11.15 22.41 16.06
CA VAL A 97 -11.32 21.12 16.74
C VAL A 97 -11.50 21.37 18.23
N LEU A 98 -12.59 20.85 18.80
CA LEU A 98 -12.89 21.04 20.21
C LEU A 98 -11.78 20.40 21.07
N GLY A 99 -11.25 21.17 22.02
CA GLY A 99 -10.18 20.70 22.90
C GLY A 99 -8.78 20.66 22.28
N ALA A 100 -8.59 21.18 21.05
CA ALA A 100 -7.30 21.22 20.37
C ALA A 100 -6.92 22.64 19.93
N ASP A 101 -5.63 22.87 19.74
CA ASP A 101 -5.05 24.14 19.28
C ASP A 101 -4.92 24.25 17.76
N TYR A 102 -5.43 23.25 17.01
CA TYR A 102 -5.37 23.21 15.56
C TYR A 102 -6.76 23.26 14.91
N LYS A 103 -6.75 23.56 13.62
CA LYS A 103 -7.94 23.60 12.77
C LYS A 103 -7.83 22.52 11.68
N ILE A 104 -8.96 21.98 11.30
CA ILE A 104 -9.10 21.13 10.12
C ILE A 104 -9.89 21.87 9.04
N LYS A 105 -9.73 21.44 7.80
CA LYS A 105 -10.47 21.98 6.66
C LYS A 105 -10.98 20.86 5.77
N ASP A 106 -11.95 21.17 4.94
CA ASP A 106 -12.34 20.24 3.87
C ASP A 106 -11.11 19.82 3.06
N GLY A 107 -10.93 18.51 2.86
CA GLY A 107 -9.77 17.91 2.23
C GLY A 107 -8.57 17.64 3.16
N SER A 108 -8.72 17.88 4.47
CA SER A 108 -7.71 17.39 5.43
C SER A 108 -7.65 15.86 5.42
N ILE A 109 -6.44 15.33 5.35
CA ILE A 109 -6.20 13.88 5.48
C ILE A 109 -6.38 13.52 6.95
N LEU A 110 -7.26 12.56 7.24
CA LEU A 110 -7.53 12.11 8.61
C LEU A 110 -6.95 10.72 8.89
N ILE A 111 -6.74 9.91 7.85
CA ILE A 111 -6.19 8.56 7.95
C ILE A 111 -5.10 8.41 6.91
N ALA A 112 -3.94 7.92 7.33
CA ALA A 112 -2.85 7.51 6.46
C ALA A 112 -2.37 6.12 6.92
N ALA A 113 -2.56 5.11 6.09
CA ALA A 113 -2.22 3.74 6.44
C ALA A 113 -1.32 3.10 5.38
N ILE A 114 -0.27 2.46 5.84
CA ILE A 114 0.50 1.51 5.02
C ILE A 114 -0.14 0.14 5.25
N THR A 115 -0.69 -0.41 4.16
CA THR A 115 -1.46 -1.65 4.22
C THR A 115 -0.76 -2.81 3.54
N SER A 116 -1.34 -3.98 3.64
CA SER A 116 -0.83 -5.28 3.26
C SER A 116 -0.85 -5.58 1.75
N CYS A 117 -1.02 -6.84 1.41
CA CYS A 117 -1.25 -7.39 0.07
C CYS A 117 0.00 -7.31 -0.83
N THR A 118 -0.10 -6.64 -1.97
CA THR A 118 0.95 -6.62 -3.02
C THR A 118 2.30 -6.13 -2.50
N ASN A 119 2.32 -5.20 -1.55
CA ASN A 119 3.56 -4.64 -0.99
C ASN A 119 4.40 -5.69 -0.22
N THR A 120 3.77 -6.73 0.31
CA THR A 120 4.47 -7.81 1.02
C THR A 120 5.42 -8.57 0.11
N SER A 121 5.02 -8.83 -1.13
CA SER A 121 5.83 -9.57 -2.10
C SER A 121 6.85 -8.71 -2.85
N ASN A 122 6.81 -7.39 -2.70
CA ASN A 122 7.78 -6.46 -3.29
C ASN A 122 8.48 -5.63 -2.21
N PRO A 123 9.60 -6.12 -1.65
CA PRO A 123 10.33 -5.43 -0.57
C PRO A 123 10.79 -4.03 -0.94
N ASN A 124 11.08 -3.76 -2.22
CA ASN A 124 11.58 -2.46 -2.66
C ASN A 124 10.60 -1.32 -2.34
N VAL A 125 9.29 -1.59 -2.41
CA VAL A 125 8.26 -0.58 -2.14
C VAL A 125 8.27 -0.17 -0.67
N LEU A 126 8.31 -1.14 0.25
CA LEU A 126 8.30 -0.85 1.69
C LEU A 126 9.65 -0.35 2.20
N ILE A 127 10.76 -0.83 1.64
CA ILE A 127 12.09 -0.26 1.92
C ILE A 127 12.14 1.19 1.42
N GLY A 128 11.61 1.47 0.24
CA GLY A 128 11.46 2.83 -0.28
C GLY A 128 10.64 3.73 0.65
N ALA A 129 9.52 3.24 1.18
CA ALA A 129 8.73 3.95 2.18
C ALA A 129 9.50 4.22 3.47
N GLY A 130 10.26 3.23 3.96
CA GLY A 130 11.13 3.37 5.12
C GLY A 130 12.25 4.40 4.92
N LEU A 131 12.87 4.41 3.74
CA LEU A 131 13.89 5.42 3.37
C LEU A 131 13.27 6.83 3.27
N LEU A 132 12.07 6.95 2.75
CA LEU A 132 11.34 8.22 2.73
C LEU A 132 11.04 8.70 4.16
N ALA A 133 10.56 7.80 5.02
CA ALA A 133 10.31 8.09 6.42
C ALA A 133 11.60 8.54 7.13
N LYS A 134 12.73 7.88 6.87
CA LYS A 134 14.05 8.28 7.40
C LYS A 134 14.38 9.70 7.02
N LYS A 135 14.35 10.03 5.72
CA LYS A 135 14.62 11.39 5.23
C LYS A 135 13.66 12.44 5.83
N ALA A 136 12.38 12.10 5.93
CA ALA A 136 11.39 13.00 6.53
C ALA A 136 11.71 13.30 8.01
N VAL A 137 12.04 12.28 8.79
CA VAL A 137 12.42 12.45 10.20
C VAL A 137 13.72 13.25 10.35
N GLU A 138 14.73 12.98 9.51
CA GLU A 138 16.01 13.70 9.50
C GLU A 138 15.82 15.21 9.16
N LEU A 139 14.83 15.53 8.33
CA LEU A 139 14.42 16.90 8.02
C LEU A 139 13.49 17.53 9.08
N GLY A 140 13.21 16.83 10.18
CA GLY A 140 12.35 17.31 11.26
C GLY A 140 10.85 17.32 10.93
N LEU A 141 10.43 16.64 9.84
CA LEU A 141 9.03 16.54 9.48
C LEU A 141 8.28 15.63 10.46
N LYS A 142 7.04 15.97 10.73
CA LYS A 142 6.14 15.21 11.62
C LYS A 142 4.77 15.06 10.96
N THR A 143 4.08 13.98 11.27
CA THR A 143 2.66 13.83 10.95
C THR A 143 1.84 14.86 11.71
N LYS A 144 0.73 15.29 11.10
CA LYS A 144 -0.17 16.24 11.77
C LYS A 144 -0.94 15.54 12.90
N PRO A 145 -1.27 16.24 14.01
CA PRO A 145 -1.89 15.61 15.18
C PRO A 145 -3.27 14.97 14.89
N TRP A 146 -3.96 15.43 13.87
CA TRP A 146 -5.26 14.88 13.46
C TRP A 146 -5.16 13.69 12.50
N VAL A 147 -3.96 13.30 12.06
CA VAL A 147 -3.79 12.18 11.13
C VAL A 147 -3.56 10.89 11.90
N LYS A 148 -4.49 9.96 11.80
CA LYS A 148 -4.33 8.60 12.30
C LYS A 148 -3.45 7.81 11.34
N THR A 149 -2.26 7.47 11.78
CA THR A 149 -1.29 6.67 11.00
C THR A 149 -1.28 5.22 11.47
N SER A 150 -0.96 4.29 10.57
CA SER A 150 -0.85 2.88 10.91
C SER A 150 -0.01 2.09 9.90
N LEU A 151 0.58 1.00 10.35
CA LEU A 151 1.25 0.00 9.53
C LEU A 151 0.61 -1.36 9.79
N ALA A 152 0.08 -1.99 8.73
CA ALA A 152 -0.49 -3.34 8.78
C ALA A 152 -0.02 -4.16 7.56
N PRO A 153 1.20 -4.70 7.60
CA PRO A 153 1.76 -5.46 6.48
C PRO A 153 1.08 -6.82 6.31
N GLY A 154 1.28 -7.45 5.15
CA GLY A 154 0.66 -8.73 4.82
C GLY A 154 1.23 -9.91 5.60
N SER A 155 2.48 -9.85 6.05
CA SER A 155 3.13 -10.91 6.83
C SER A 155 4.33 -10.39 7.63
N GLN A 156 4.82 -11.24 8.54
CA GLN A 156 5.99 -10.95 9.38
C GLN A 156 7.27 -10.71 8.58
N VAL A 157 7.41 -11.26 7.38
CA VAL A 157 8.59 -11.05 6.53
C VAL A 157 8.86 -9.56 6.28
N VAL A 158 7.80 -8.74 6.26
CA VAL A 158 7.92 -7.29 6.07
C VAL A 158 8.58 -6.62 7.27
N THR A 159 8.15 -6.96 8.48
CA THR A 159 8.77 -6.44 9.71
C THR A 159 10.21 -6.91 9.82
N ASP A 160 10.49 -8.16 9.50
CA ASP A 160 11.84 -8.73 9.56
C ASP A 160 12.83 -7.97 8.66
N TYR A 161 12.47 -7.69 7.40
CA TYR A 161 13.40 -6.94 6.54
C TYR A 161 13.47 -5.45 6.85
N LEU A 162 12.39 -4.82 7.34
CA LEU A 162 12.43 -3.43 7.81
C LEU A 162 13.30 -3.27 9.06
N GLU A 163 13.23 -4.22 9.99
CA GLU A 163 14.10 -4.26 11.18
C GLU A 163 15.56 -4.47 10.80
N LYS A 164 15.85 -5.45 9.94
CA LYS A 164 17.20 -5.70 9.43
C LYS A 164 17.80 -4.48 8.71
N ALA A 165 16.96 -3.71 8.02
CA ALA A 165 17.36 -2.46 7.37
C ALA A 165 17.44 -1.27 8.33
N GLY A 166 16.97 -1.39 9.57
CA GLY A 166 16.91 -0.31 10.57
C GLY A 166 15.95 0.81 10.19
N LEU A 167 14.88 0.50 9.44
CA LEU A 167 13.94 1.48 8.90
C LEU A 167 12.62 1.57 9.68
N ASN A 168 12.26 0.54 10.43
CA ASN A 168 11.06 0.51 11.27
C ASN A 168 11.01 1.69 12.25
N ILE A 169 12.13 2.04 12.89
CA ILE A 169 12.22 3.14 13.85
C ILE A 169 11.82 4.51 13.27
N TYR A 170 12.01 4.73 11.98
CA TYR A 170 11.62 5.98 11.32
C TYR A 170 10.14 6.00 10.97
N LEU A 171 9.57 4.85 10.61
CA LEU A 171 8.13 4.68 10.45
C LEU A 171 7.41 4.93 11.76
N ASP A 172 7.90 4.35 12.86
CA ASP A 172 7.36 4.56 14.22
C ASP A 172 7.40 6.03 14.64
N LYS A 173 8.52 6.73 14.36
CA LYS A 173 8.65 8.18 14.65
C LYS A 173 7.63 9.03 13.90
N LEU A 174 7.13 8.59 12.76
CA LEU A 174 6.05 9.24 12.03
C LEU A 174 4.66 8.69 12.41
N GLY A 175 4.58 7.79 13.40
CA GLY A 175 3.35 7.19 13.89
C GLY A 175 2.83 6.01 13.09
N PHE A 176 3.57 5.52 12.09
CA PHE A 176 3.22 4.29 11.35
C PHE A 176 3.62 3.05 12.15
N ASN A 177 3.02 2.91 13.34
CA ASN A 177 3.26 1.78 14.22
C ASN A 177 2.59 0.52 13.70
N LEU A 178 3.21 -0.62 13.94
CA LEU A 178 2.64 -1.93 13.63
C LEU A 178 1.38 -2.18 14.47
N LEU A 179 0.25 -2.38 13.80
CA LEU A 179 -1.04 -2.74 14.44
C LEU A 179 -1.33 -4.24 14.38
N GLY A 180 -0.80 -4.92 13.39
CA GLY A 180 -1.05 -6.33 13.11
C GLY A 180 -0.75 -6.65 11.65
N TYR A 181 -1.12 -7.85 11.23
CA TYR A 181 -0.87 -8.34 9.88
C TYR A 181 -2.17 -8.61 9.14
N GLY A 182 -2.22 -8.27 7.84
CA GLY A 182 -3.34 -8.55 6.98
C GLY A 182 -4.18 -7.34 6.61
N CYS A 183 -5.40 -7.60 6.14
CA CYS A 183 -6.30 -6.56 5.64
C CYS A 183 -6.99 -5.80 6.77
N THR A 184 -6.55 -4.60 7.02
CA THR A 184 -7.12 -3.68 8.03
C THR A 184 -7.76 -2.48 7.33
N THR A 185 -7.07 -1.37 7.23
CA THR A 185 -7.58 -0.14 6.62
C THR A 185 -7.97 -0.32 5.16
N CYS A 186 -7.32 -1.22 4.39
CA CYS A 186 -7.66 -1.43 2.97
C CYS A 186 -9.07 -1.97 2.74
N ILE A 187 -9.70 -2.57 3.75
CA ILE A 187 -11.10 -3.03 3.72
C ILE A 187 -12.00 -2.22 4.67
N GLY A 188 -11.57 -1.04 5.08
CA GLY A 188 -12.34 -0.15 5.93
C GLY A 188 -12.24 -0.41 7.44
N ASN A 189 -11.34 -1.27 7.91
CA ASN A 189 -11.15 -1.59 9.32
C ASN A 189 -10.10 -0.67 9.99
N SER A 190 -10.18 0.62 9.75
CA SER A 190 -9.28 1.61 10.37
C SER A 190 -9.57 1.87 11.84
N GLY A 191 -10.70 1.40 12.35
CA GLY A 191 -11.24 1.79 13.64
C GLY A 191 -11.71 3.24 13.67
N PRO A 192 -12.24 3.72 14.81
CA PRO A 192 -12.75 5.07 14.92
C PRO A 192 -11.64 6.12 14.77
N VAL A 193 -11.99 7.24 14.19
CA VAL A 193 -11.21 8.47 14.33
C VAL A 193 -11.63 9.08 15.67
N THR A 194 -10.67 9.35 16.54
CA THR A 194 -10.96 9.99 17.83
C THR A 194 -11.48 11.40 17.59
N TYR A 195 -12.76 11.59 17.87
CA TYR A 195 -13.34 12.90 18.03
C TYR A 195 -13.11 13.30 19.49
N THR A 196 -12.20 14.18 19.72
CA THR A 196 -12.12 14.94 20.98
C THR A 196 -12.78 16.27 20.81
#